data_ad2774f6d32690c03cb0eec05482c5a7
#
_entry.id   ad2774f6d32690c03cb0eec05482c5a7
#
_cell.length_a   1.000
_cell.length_b   1.000
_cell.length_c   1.000
_cell.angle_alpha   90.00
_cell.angle_beta   90.00
_cell.angle_gamma   90.00
#
_symmetry.space_group_name_H-M   'P 1'
#
loop_
_entity.id
_entity.type
_entity.pdbx_description
1 polymer ?
#
loop_
_entity_poly.entity_id
_entity_poly.type
_entity_poly.pdbx_seq_one_letter_code
_entity_poly.pdbx_strand_id
1 'polypeptide(L)'
;MSGHNKWSTIKRKKGANDAARAKVFTKIGREIAIAVKEGGSDPANNSKLRDVIAKAKQNNVPNDNIDRMLKKAAGEGDSTNFEEIIYEGYGPSGIAVVVETLTDNRNRTASEVRHYFDKAGGNMGTPGSATFMFDRQGVIVIEKEDVDEDQLMEDALEAGASDFLTDEEDIFEIRTEPNDVGAIRDELEGKGYHIISSEAAYIPQTYTRLESEEDMKNMARMIDMFEENDDVQNIWHNWENEDEYEG
;
A
#
# COMPACT_ATOMS: atom_id res chain seq x y z
N MET A 1 13.96 -3.85 10.30
CA MET A 1 12.63 -4.28 10.77
C MET A 1 11.45 -3.49 10.19
N SER A 2 11.65 -2.37 9.52
CA SER A 2 10.55 -1.58 8.91
C SER A 2 9.97 -2.16 7.61
N GLY A 3 10.74 -2.97 6.86
CA GLY A 3 10.26 -3.66 5.65
C GLY A 3 9.36 -4.86 5.90
N HIS A 4 9.36 -5.36 7.12
CA HIS A 4 8.69 -6.61 7.49
C HIS A 4 7.19 -6.60 7.17
N ASN A 5 6.46 -5.57 7.58
CA ASN A 5 5.02 -5.45 7.31
C ASN A 5 4.70 -5.36 5.82
N LYS A 6 5.52 -4.64 5.05
CA LYS A 6 5.32 -4.53 3.60
C LYS A 6 5.61 -5.84 2.89
N TRP A 7 6.72 -6.50 3.24
CA TRP A 7 7.08 -7.78 2.66
C TRP A 7 6.09 -8.89 3.02
N SER A 8 5.63 -8.95 4.27
CA SER A 8 4.58 -9.86 4.71
C SER A 8 3.29 -9.68 3.90
N THR A 9 2.88 -8.43 3.68
CA THR A 9 1.71 -8.10 2.84
C THR A 9 1.91 -8.55 1.39
N ILE A 10 3.10 -8.34 0.81
CA ILE A 10 3.43 -8.76 -0.55
C ILE A 10 3.42 -10.29 -0.67
N LYS A 11 4.06 -11.01 0.27
CA LYS A 11 4.05 -12.48 0.31
C LYS A 11 2.64 -13.04 0.39
N ARG A 12 1.80 -12.48 1.26
CA ARG A 12 0.38 -12.88 1.41
C ARG A 12 -0.39 -12.65 0.11
N LYS A 13 -0.20 -11.52 -0.57
CA LYS A 13 -0.84 -11.22 -1.86
C LYS A 13 -0.34 -12.11 -3.00
N LYS A 14 0.94 -12.54 -3.01
CA LYS A 14 1.46 -13.48 -4.03
C LYS A 14 0.75 -14.85 -3.99
N GLY A 15 0.28 -15.29 -2.80
CA GLY A 15 -0.50 -16.53 -2.63
C GLY A 15 -2.01 -16.38 -2.86
N ALA A 16 -2.49 -15.21 -3.24
CA ALA A 16 -3.91 -14.88 -3.32
C ALA A 16 -4.64 -15.64 -4.43
N ASN A 17 -5.88 -16.06 -4.13
CA ASN A 17 -6.79 -16.71 -5.07
C ASN A 17 -7.43 -15.70 -6.05
N ASP A 18 -8.23 -16.19 -7.02
CA ASP A 18 -8.86 -15.36 -8.05
C ASP A 18 -9.80 -14.28 -7.48
N ALA A 19 -10.45 -14.52 -6.34
CA ALA A 19 -11.32 -13.54 -5.68
C ALA A 19 -10.51 -12.36 -5.13
N ALA A 20 -9.36 -12.61 -4.50
CA ALA A 20 -8.48 -11.56 -4.02
C ALA A 20 -7.86 -10.75 -5.17
N ARG A 21 -7.52 -11.41 -6.30
CA ARG A 21 -7.08 -10.72 -7.52
C ARG A 21 -8.16 -9.79 -8.06
N ALA A 22 -9.43 -10.21 -8.09
CA ALA A 22 -10.54 -9.38 -8.55
C ALA A 22 -10.69 -8.11 -7.68
N LYS A 23 -10.48 -8.21 -6.36
CA LYS A 23 -10.49 -7.05 -5.45
C LYS A 23 -9.35 -6.07 -5.75
N VAL A 24 -8.14 -6.58 -5.99
CA VAL A 24 -7.00 -5.74 -6.40
C VAL A 24 -7.36 -4.96 -7.68
N PHE A 25 -7.98 -5.60 -8.66
CA PHE A 25 -8.41 -4.92 -9.89
C PHE A 25 -9.45 -3.82 -9.62
N THR A 26 -10.40 -4.07 -8.73
CA THR A 26 -11.40 -3.08 -8.33
C THR A 26 -10.74 -1.85 -7.69
N LYS A 27 -9.82 -2.08 -6.75
CA LYS A 27 -9.09 -1.01 -6.05
C LYS A 27 -8.24 -0.19 -7.02
N ILE A 28 -7.47 -0.83 -7.89
CA ILE A 28 -6.67 -0.16 -8.93
C ILE A 28 -7.57 0.63 -9.90
N GLY A 29 -8.72 0.09 -10.29
CA GLY A 29 -9.68 0.79 -11.14
C GLY A 29 -10.17 2.12 -10.55
N ARG A 30 -10.39 2.17 -9.24
CA ARG A 30 -10.74 3.41 -8.52
C ARG A 30 -9.59 4.41 -8.49
N GLU A 31 -8.36 3.95 -8.24
CA GLU A 31 -7.16 4.80 -8.28
C GLU A 31 -6.95 5.41 -9.67
N ILE A 32 -7.12 4.61 -10.74
CA ILE A 32 -7.06 5.10 -12.12
C ILE A 32 -8.13 6.16 -12.37
N ALA A 33 -9.37 5.93 -11.91
CA ALA A 33 -10.47 6.88 -12.11
C ALA A 33 -10.17 8.25 -11.47
N ILE A 34 -9.63 8.27 -10.25
CA ILE A 34 -9.21 9.51 -9.59
C ILE A 34 -8.04 10.15 -10.32
N ALA A 35 -7.00 9.40 -10.64
CA ALA A 35 -5.82 9.93 -11.32
C ALA A 35 -6.16 10.57 -12.66
N VAL A 36 -7.03 9.93 -13.45
CA VAL A 36 -7.52 10.47 -14.74
C VAL A 36 -8.35 11.73 -14.54
N LYS A 37 -9.21 11.76 -13.52
CA LYS A 37 -10.05 12.94 -13.21
C LYS A 37 -9.21 14.15 -12.81
N GLU A 38 -8.14 13.94 -12.06
CA GLU A 38 -7.27 15.02 -11.57
C GLU A 38 -6.28 15.54 -12.60
N GLY A 39 -5.70 14.65 -13.41
CA GLY A 39 -4.58 15.00 -14.30
C GLY A 39 -4.76 14.59 -15.77
N GLY A 40 -5.92 14.04 -16.15
CA GLY A 40 -6.18 13.56 -17.52
C GLY A 40 -5.68 12.13 -17.77
N SER A 41 -6.07 11.57 -18.91
CA SER A 41 -5.84 10.16 -19.26
C SER A 41 -4.49 9.86 -19.93
N ASP A 42 -3.64 10.88 -20.09
CA ASP A 42 -2.31 10.70 -20.68
C ASP A 42 -1.24 10.51 -19.58
N PRO A 43 -0.65 9.30 -19.44
CA PRO A 43 0.37 9.05 -18.43
C PRO A 43 1.64 9.89 -18.60
N ALA A 44 1.94 10.39 -19.81
CA ALA A 44 3.10 11.22 -20.04
C ALA A 44 3.00 12.56 -19.30
N ASN A 45 1.78 13.06 -19.14
CA ASN A 45 1.47 14.34 -18.51
C ASN A 45 0.83 14.21 -17.10
N ASN A 46 0.65 12.97 -16.59
CA ASN A 46 0.01 12.68 -15.32
C ASN A 46 0.87 11.70 -14.50
N SER A 47 1.67 12.22 -13.58
CA SER A 47 2.56 11.41 -12.72
C SER A 47 1.78 10.45 -11.82
N LYS A 48 0.66 10.91 -11.21
CA LYS A 48 -0.21 10.06 -10.39
C LYS A 48 -0.73 8.86 -11.18
N LEU A 49 -1.14 9.09 -12.44
CA LEU A 49 -1.59 8.01 -13.32
C LEU A 49 -0.45 7.04 -13.68
N ARG A 50 0.76 7.54 -13.94
CA ARG A 50 1.95 6.70 -14.16
C ARG A 50 2.20 5.77 -12.98
N ASP A 51 2.16 6.29 -11.76
CA ASP A 51 2.37 5.52 -10.55
C ASP A 51 1.30 4.44 -10.35
N VAL A 52 0.03 4.76 -10.61
CA VAL A 52 -1.06 3.77 -10.56
C VAL A 52 -0.92 2.70 -11.63
N ILE A 53 -0.51 3.05 -12.84
CA ILE A 53 -0.23 2.06 -13.91
C ILE A 53 0.95 1.16 -13.53
N ALA A 54 2.02 1.70 -12.93
CA ALA A 54 3.13 0.89 -12.42
C ALA A 54 2.65 -0.07 -11.33
N LYS A 55 1.85 0.40 -10.38
CA LYS A 55 1.21 -0.42 -9.34
C LYS A 55 0.34 -1.54 -9.95
N ALA A 56 -0.42 -1.24 -11.00
CA ALA A 56 -1.21 -2.23 -11.71
C ALA A 56 -0.34 -3.35 -12.30
N LYS A 57 0.76 -2.99 -12.96
CA LYS A 57 1.73 -3.95 -13.53
C LYS A 57 2.41 -4.78 -12.44
N GLN A 58 2.83 -4.17 -11.34
CA GLN A 58 3.41 -4.86 -10.17
C GLN A 58 2.44 -5.87 -9.55
N ASN A 59 1.12 -5.63 -9.66
CA ASN A 59 0.07 -6.56 -9.23
C ASN A 59 -0.41 -7.50 -10.36
N ASN A 60 0.35 -7.62 -11.45
CA ASN A 60 0.05 -8.50 -12.59
C ASN A 60 -1.33 -8.24 -13.24
N VAL A 61 -1.79 -7.00 -13.25
CA VAL A 61 -3.00 -6.61 -14.00
C VAL A 61 -2.67 -6.64 -15.49
N PRO A 62 -3.42 -7.40 -16.30
CA PRO A 62 -3.17 -7.44 -17.75
C PRO A 62 -3.32 -6.08 -18.41
N ASN A 63 -2.48 -5.78 -19.41
CA ASN A 63 -2.51 -4.50 -20.13
C ASN A 63 -3.91 -4.18 -20.70
N ASP A 64 -4.60 -5.18 -21.26
CA ASP A 64 -5.97 -5.01 -21.78
C ASP A 64 -6.97 -4.56 -20.70
N ASN A 65 -6.74 -4.94 -19.45
CA ASN A 65 -7.58 -4.51 -18.33
C ASN A 65 -7.24 -3.07 -17.95
N ILE A 66 -5.95 -2.71 -17.91
CA ILE A 66 -5.50 -1.33 -17.68
C ILE A 66 -6.09 -0.41 -18.74
N ASP A 67 -6.00 -0.77 -20.02
CA ASP A 67 -6.56 0.01 -21.13
C ASP A 67 -8.08 0.17 -21.02
N ARG A 68 -8.80 -0.87 -20.59
CA ARG A 68 -10.25 -0.78 -20.35
C ARG A 68 -10.59 0.16 -19.19
N MET A 69 -9.82 0.12 -18.10
CA MET A 69 -9.99 1.01 -16.96
C MET A 69 -9.73 2.47 -17.36
N LEU A 70 -8.67 2.73 -18.14
CA LEU A 70 -8.34 4.05 -18.67
C LEU A 70 -9.45 4.60 -19.58
N LYS A 71 -9.94 3.78 -20.52
CA LYS A 71 -11.05 4.17 -21.42
C LYS A 71 -12.32 4.47 -20.65
N LYS A 72 -12.62 3.66 -19.63
CA LYS A 72 -13.78 3.90 -18.76
C LYS A 72 -13.63 5.21 -17.99
N ALA A 73 -12.47 5.46 -17.39
CA ALA A 73 -12.22 6.67 -16.62
C ALA A 73 -12.18 7.95 -17.47
N ALA A 74 -11.75 7.86 -18.74
CA ALA A 74 -11.72 8.97 -19.69
C ALA A 74 -13.09 9.26 -20.35
N GLY A 75 -14.06 8.33 -20.25
CA GLY A 75 -15.39 8.47 -20.84
C GLY A 75 -16.26 9.47 -20.08
N GLU A 76 -17.04 10.28 -20.81
CA GLU A 76 -17.93 11.30 -20.24
C GLU A 76 -19.11 10.75 -19.38
N GLY A 77 -19.20 9.43 -19.22
CA GLY A 77 -20.31 8.75 -18.53
C GLY A 77 -20.04 8.29 -17.10
N ASP A 78 -18.79 8.33 -16.62
CA ASP A 78 -18.49 7.92 -15.24
C ASP A 78 -18.62 9.10 -14.28
N SER A 79 -19.82 9.28 -13.73
CA SER A 79 -20.13 10.32 -12.74
C SER A 79 -19.70 9.94 -11.31
N THR A 80 -19.06 8.79 -11.11
CA THR A 80 -18.64 8.34 -9.79
C THR A 80 -17.57 9.28 -9.23
N ASN A 81 -17.89 9.89 -8.11
CA ASN A 81 -17.02 10.85 -7.45
C ASN A 81 -16.36 10.18 -6.24
N PHE A 82 -15.19 9.59 -6.45
CA PHE A 82 -14.39 9.06 -5.33
C PHE A 82 -13.69 10.19 -4.59
N GLU A 83 -13.61 10.07 -3.27
CA GLU A 83 -12.81 10.91 -2.40
C GLU A 83 -11.80 10.06 -1.62
N GLU A 84 -10.61 10.62 -1.42
CA GLU A 84 -9.58 10.03 -0.56
C GLU A 84 -9.85 10.41 0.89
N ILE A 85 -9.93 9.42 1.79
CA ILE A 85 -10.11 9.65 3.22
C ILE A 85 -9.15 8.75 3.98
N ILE A 86 -8.44 9.32 4.95
CA ILE A 86 -7.59 8.58 5.88
C ILE A 86 -8.35 8.42 7.18
N TYR A 87 -8.52 7.18 7.61
CA TYR A 87 -8.98 6.83 8.95
C TYR A 87 -7.82 6.31 9.77
N GLU A 88 -7.88 6.49 11.06
CA GLU A 88 -6.84 6.06 11.97
C GLU A 88 -7.42 5.67 13.32
N GLY A 89 -6.69 4.88 14.07
CA GLY A 89 -7.11 4.41 15.37
C GLY A 89 -6.14 3.40 15.96
N TYR A 90 -6.64 2.68 16.94
CA TYR A 90 -5.87 1.69 17.66
C TYR A 90 -6.59 0.35 17.66
N GLY A 91 -5.87 -0.71 17.29
CA GLY A 91 -6.28 -2.09 17.38
C GLY A 91 -6.01 -2.68 18.78
N PRO A 92 -6.08 -4.01 18.91
CA PRO A 92 -5.79 -4.72 20.16
C PRO A 92 -4.47 -4.31 20.76
N SER A 93 -4.42 -4.20 22.09
CA SER A 93 -3.21 -3.83 22.87
C SER A 93 -2.50 -2.57 22.39
N GLY A 94 -3.24 -1.63 21.77
CA GLY A 94 -2.71 -0.34 21.38
C GLY A 94 -1.90 -0.33 20.07
N ILE A 95 -2.05 -1.32 19.22
CA ILE A 95 -1.48 -1.28 17.86
C ILE A 95 -2.02 -0.05 17.11
N ALA A 96 -1.15 0.85 16.70
CA ALA A 96 -1.54 1.99 15.88
C ALA A 96 -1.85 1.53 14.44
N VAL A 97 -2.95 2.04 13.89
CA VAL A 97 -3.44 1.66 12.56
C VAL A 97 -3.83 2.90 11.78
N VAL A 98 -3.38 2.97 10.53
CA VAL A 98 -3.77 3.97 9.53
C VAL A 98 -4.40 3.25 8.34
N VAL A 99 -5.57 3.71 7.89
CA VAL A 99 -6.35 3.12 6.82
C VAL A 99 -6.59 4.16 5.73
N GLU A 100 -5.99 3.95 4.56
CA GLU A 100 -6.21 4.79 3.38
C GLU A 100 -7.41 4.27 2.59
N THR A 101 -8.37 5.12 2.29
CA THR A 101 -9.60 4.74 1.59
C THR A 101 -9.87 5.61 0.37
N LEU A 102 -10.51 5.00 -0.63
CA LEU A 102 -11.14 5.66 -1.78
C LEU A 102 -12.61 5.30 -1.81
N THR A 103 -13.49 6.25 -1.54
CA THR A 103 -14.91 5.98 -1.42
C THR A 103 -15.77 6.96 -2.19
N ASP A 104 -16.89 6.46 -2.72
CA ASP A 104 -18.00 7.26 -3.25
C ASP A 104 -19.06 7.57 -2.18
N ASN A 105 -18.90 7.03 -0.95
CA ASN A 105 -19.83 7.23 0.15
C ASN A 105 -19.12 7.26 1.52
N ARG A 106 -18.73 8.47 1.93
CA ARG A 106 -18.04 8.74 3.20
C ARG A 106 -18.73 8.14 4.42
N ASN A 107 -20.06 8.23 4.49
CA ASN A 107 -20.81 7.78 5.66
C ASN A 107 -20.81 6.25 5.78
N ARG A 108 -20.94 5.54 4.67
CA ARG A 108 -20.82 4.08 4.62
C ARG A 108 -19.45 3.66 5.11
N THR A 109 -18.39 4.18 4.48
CA THR A 109 -17.01 3.80 4.79
C THR A 109 -16.64 4.12 6.24
N ALA A 110 -17.01 5.30 6.75
CA ALA A 110 -16.76 5.65 8.15
C ALA A 110 -17.44 4.68 9.13
N SER A 111 -18.68 4.24 8.81
CA SER A 111 -19.41 3.28 9.64
C SER A 111 -18.76 1.90 9.62
N GLU A 112 -18.33 1.42 8.44
CA GLU A 112 -17.68 0.13 8.27
C GLU A 112 -16.30 0.11 8.95
N VAL A 113 -15.48 1.14 8.74
CA VAL A 113 -14.15 1.26 9.38
C VAL A 113 -14.30 1.24 10.90
N ARG A 114 -15.22 2.03 11.45
CA ARG A 114 -15.49 2.02 12.90
C ARG A 114 -15.89 0.65 13.39
N HIS A 115 -16.79 -0.02 12.67
CA HIS A 115 -17.24 -1.37 13.02
C HIS A 115 -16.06 -2.37 13.05
N TYR A 116 -15.10 -2.28 12.13
CA TYR A 116 -13.94 -3.18 12.10
C TYR A 116 -13.03 -2.96 13.31
N PHE A 117 -12.75 -1.70 13.68
CA PHE A 117 -12.02 -1.38 14.90
C PHE A 117 -12.74 -1.93 16.14
N ASP A 118 -14.03 -1.64 16.31
CA ASP A 118 -14.82 -2.06 17.48
C ASP A 118 -14.88 -3.60 17.60
N LYS A 119 -15.05 -4.28 16.47
CA LYS A 119 -15.13 -5.75 16.42
C LYS A 119 -13.83 -6.46 16.77
N ALA A 120 -12.70 -5.79 16.59
CA ALA A 120 -11.38 -6.29 16.95
C ALA A 120 -10.97 -5.92 18.40
N GLY A 121 -11.83 -5.23 19.14
CA GLY A 121 -11.50 -4.75 20.50
C GLY A 121 -10.65 -3.49 20.51
N GLY A 122 -10.59 -2.80 19.37
CA GLY A 122 -9.91 -1.50 19.24
C GLY A 122 -10.88 -0.32 19.21
N ASN A 123 -10.43 0.81 18.73
CA ASN A 123 -11.25 2.00 18.54
C ASN A 123 -10.74 2.86 17.38
N MET A 124 -11.66 3.37 16.57
CA MET A 124 -11.36 4.42 15.59
C MET A 124 -11.15 5.75 16.30
N GLY A 125 -10.03 6.41 16.00
CA GLY A 125 -9.65 7.70 16.58
C GLY A 125 -10.12 8.89 15.74
N THR A 126 -9.69 10.07 16.19
CA THR A 126 -9.83 11.31 15.41
C THR A 126 -8.59 11.54 14.54
N PRO A 127 -8.68 12.37 13.46
CA PRO A 127 -7.52 12.70 12.64
C PRO A 127 -6.32 13.18 13.46
N GLY A 128 -5.14 12.59 13.22
CA GLY A 128 -3.90 12.87 13.95
C GLY A 128 -3.69 12.03 15.22
N SER A 129 -4.64 11.17 15.61
CA SER A 129 -4.53 10.39 16.86
C SER A 129 -3.56 9.21 16.80
N ALA A 130 -3.25 8.69 15.60
CA ALA A 130 -2.32 7.58 15.39
C ALA A 130 -1.28 7.88 14.31
N THR A 131 -1.59 8.69 13.31
CA THR A 131 -0.68 9.04 12.19
C THR A 131 0.62 9.70 12.66
N PHE A 132 0.64 10.38 13.82
CA PHE A 132 1.86 10.97 14.38
C PHE A 132 2.94 9.94 14.74
N MET A 133 2.57 8.65 14.86
CA MET A 133 3.50 7.54 15.14
C MET A 133 4.18 6.99 13.87
N PHE A 134 3.87 7.57 12.71
CA PHE A 134 4.36 7.11 11.42
C PHE A 134 5.05 8.26 10.67
N ASP A 135 6.09 7.90 9.92
CA ASP A 135 6.72 8.78 8.95
C ASP A 135 6.21 8.42 7.53
N ARG A 136 5.87 9.42 6.75
CA ARG A 136 5.50 9.21 5.35
C ARG A 136 6.76 9.14 4.51
N GLN A 137 7.02 7.99 3.88
CA GLN A 137 8.21 7.74 3.05
C GLN A 137 7.83 7.03 1.75
N GLY A 138 8.63 7.21 0.71
CA GLY A 138 8.59 6.33 -0.45
C GLY A 138 9.29 5.02 -0.14
N VAL A 139 8.71 3.90 -0.60
CA VAL A 139 9.27 2.55 -0.43
C VAL A 139 9.29 1.84 -1.76
N ILE A 140 10.47 1.39 -2.17
CA ILE A 140 10.67 0.55 -3.35
C ILE A 140 11.22 -0.79 -2.89
N VAL A 141 10.63 -1.89 -3.37
CA VAL A 141 11.01 -3.26 -3.01
C VAL A 141 11.50 -4.00 -4.25
N ILE A 142 12.69 -4.62 -4.14
CA ILE A 142 13.34 -5.40 -5.19
C ILE A 142 13.73 -6.77 -4.62
N GLU A 143 13.50 -7.86 -5.38
CA GLU A 143 13.98 -9.20 -5.00
C GLU A 143 15.51 -9.25 -5.04
N LYS A 144 16.13 -9.95 -4.07
CA LYS A 144 17.60 -10.14 -4.01
C LYS A 144 18.13 -11.10 -5.05
N GLU A 145 17.27 -11.99 -5.56
CA GLU A 145 17.68 -13.02 -6.53
C GLU A 145 18.24 -12.37 -7.79
N ASP A 146 19.46 -12.79 -8.17
CA ASP A 146 20.19 -12.30 -9.35
C ASP A 146 20.52 -10.79 -9.37
N VAL A 147 20.50 -10.11 -8.21
CA VAL A 147 20.80 -8.68 -8.09
C VAL A 147 22.11 -8.47 -7.33
N ASP A 148 23.01 -7.69 -7.89
CA ASP A 148 24.23 -7.23 -7.22
C ASP A 148 23.89 -6.12 -6.21
N GLU A 149 24.13 -6.37 -4.92
CA GLU A 149 23.77 -5.46 -3.83
C GLU A 149 24.53 -4.14 -3.92
N ASP A 150 25.85 -4.18 -4.15
CA ASP A 150 26.68 -2.98 -4.18
C ASP A 150 26.29 -2.08 -5.36
N GLN A 151 26.04 -2.68 -6.53
CA GLN A 151 25.61 -1.93 -7.73
C GLN A 151 24.21 -1.34 -7.54
N LEU A 152 23.26 -2.10 -6.98
CA LEU A 152 21.92 -1.58 -6.73
C LEU A 152 21.94 -0.44 -5.70
N MET A 153 22.75 -0.56 -4.65
CA MET A 153 22.89 0.49 -3.63
C MET A 153 23.46 1.78 -4.25
N GLU A 154 24.51 1.67 -5.09
CA GLU A 154 25.08 2.83 -5.79
C GLU A 154 24.05 3.48 -6.72
N ASP A 155 23.36 2.69 -7.54
CA ASP A 155 22.31 3.16 -8.46
C ASP A 155 21.13 3.81 -7.73
N ALA A 156 20.69 3.26 -6.60
CA ALA A 156 19.61 3.80 -5.80
C ALA A 156 19.97 5.16 -5.17
N LEU A 157 21.16 5.27 -4.59
CA LEU A 157 21.65 6.51 -4.00
C LEU A 157 21.87 7.59 -5.06
N GLU A 158 22.40 7.23 -6.24
CA GLU A 158 22.58 8.14 -7.37
C GLU A 158 21.22 8.66 -7.87
N ALA A 159 20.18 7.80 -7.90
CA ALA A 159 18.81 8.17 -8.25
C ALA A 159 18.11 9.07 -7.21
N GLY A 160 18.69 9.22 -6.01
CA GLY A 160 18.17 10.09 -4.96
C GLY A 160 17.48 9.36 -3.79
N ALA A 161 17.72 8.06 -3.63
CA ALA A 161 17.24 7.33 -2.45
C ALA A 161 17.82 7.91 -1.15
N SER A 162 17.01 7.93 -0.11
CA SER A 162 17.42 8.42 1.22
C SER A 162 18.05 7.32 2.08
N ASP A 163 17.69 6.05 1.82
CA ASP A 163 18.21 4.91 2.56
C ASP A 163 18.11 3.62 1.74
N PHE A 164 18.94 2.62 2.10
CA PHE A 164 18.99 1.31 1.47
C PHE A 164 19.10 0.23 2.54
N LEU A 165 18.06 -0.62 2.66
CA LEU A 165 17.91 -1.61 3.72
C LEU A 165 18.06 -3.02 3.17
N THR A 166 18.81 -3.86 3.89
CA THR A 166 19.14 -5.24 3.51
C THR A 166 18.73 -6.27 4.57
N ASP A 167 17.97 -5.83 5.58
CA ASP A 167 17.62 -6.65 6.76
C ASP A 167 16.78 -7.88 6.43
N GLU A 168 15.94 -7.81 5.38
CA GLU A 168 15.12 -8.92 4.94
C GLU A 168 15.93 -9.93 4.11
N GLU A 169 15.63 -11.22 4.26
CA GLU A 169 16.38 -12.30 3.59
C GLU A 169 16.23 -12.25 2.07
N ASP A 170 15.01 -12.00 1.58
CA ASP A 170 14.64 -12.19 0.18
C ASP A 170 14.64 -10.90 -0.65
N ILE A 171 14.68 -9.72 0.00
CA ILE A 171 14.47 -8.43 -0.67
C ILE A 171 15.45 -7.35 -0.23
N PHE A 172 15.64 -6.38 -1.13
CA PHE A 172 16.15 -5.04 -0.80
C PHE A 172 14.98 -4.08 -0.66
N GLU A 173 15.07 -3.17 0.32
CA GLU A 173 14.12 -2.09 0.49
C GLU A 173 14.82 -0.74 0.36
N ILE A 174 14.35 0.07 -0.58
CA ILE A 174 14.89 1.39 -0.86
C ILE A 174 13.90 2.44 -0.34
N ARG A 175 14.39 3.40 0.43
CA ARG A 175 13.64 4.50 1.00
C ARG A 175 13.88 5.77 0.22
N THR A 176 12.83 6.55 0.04
CA THR A 176 12.85 7.82 -0.68
C THR A 176 11.96 8.85 0.01
N GLU A 177 12.07 10.10 -0.42
CA GLU A 177 10.98 11.05 -0.16
C GLU A 177 9.68 10.54 -0.82
N PRO A 178 8.51 10.78 -0.22
CA PRO A 178 7.23 10.25 -0.73
C PRO A 178 6.93 10.65 -2.18
N ASN A 179 7.31 11.87 -2.57
CA ASN A 179 7.03 12.40 -3.90
C ASN A 179 8.04 11.94 -4.97
N ASP A 180 9.18 11.40 -4.56
CA ASP A 180 10.27 11.01 -5.46
C ASP A 180 10.23 9.52 -5.82
N VAL A 181 9.40 8.74 -5.13
CA VAL A 181 9.32 7.28 -5.30
C VAL A 181 9.07 6.86 -6.76
N GLY A 182 8.20 7.57 -7.47
CA GLY A 182 7.90 7.26 -8.87
C GLY A 182 9.06 7.53 -9.81
N ALA A 183 9.78 8.65 -9.63
CA ALA A 183 10.94 9.01 -10.45
C ALA A 183 12.10 8.04 -10.23
N ILE A 184 12.39 7.70 -8.96
CA ILE A 184 13.46 6.75 -8.61
C ILE A 184 13.13 5.34 -9.11
N ARG A 185 11.87 4.90 -8.99
CA ARG A 185 11.40 3.65 -9.59
C ARG A 185 11.68 3.62 -11.10
N ASP A 186 11.26 4.66 -11.83
CA ASP A 186 11.39 4.72 -13.29
C ASP A 186 12.87 4.68 -13.70
N GLU A 187 13.76 5.30 -12.93
CA GLU A 187 15.21 5.26 -13.17
C GLU A 187 15.78 3.86 -12.95
N LEU A 188 15.42 3.19 -11.83
CA LEU A 188 15.88 1.83 -11.54
C LEU A 188 15.34 0.81 -12.54
N GLU A 189 14.06 0.93 -12.96
CA GLU A 189 13.51 0.12 -14.05
C GLU A 189 14.27 0.34 -15.36
N GLY A 190 14.64 1.59 -15.66
CA GLY A 190 15.45 1.95 -16.84
C GLY A 190 16.86 1.33 -16.81
N LYS A 191 17.42 1.08 -15.63
CA LYS A 191 18.69 0.35 -15.42
C LYS A 191 18.51 -1.19 -15.46
N GLY A 192 17.26 -1.68 -15.55
CA GLY A 192 16.93 -3.10 -15.71
C GLY A 192 16.54 -3.83 -14.42
N TYR A 193 16.38 -3.12 -13.30
CA TYR A 193 15.90 -3.73 -12.06
C TYR A 193 14.41 -4.05 -12.12
N HIS A 194 14.03 -5.20 -11.59
CA HIS A 194 12.64 -5.61 -11.46
C HIS A 194 12.06 -5.13 -10.13
N ILE A 195 11.15 -4.16 -10.20
CA ILE A 195 10.49 -3.59 -9.03
C ILE A 195 9.25 -4.42 -8.66
N ILE A 196 9.23 -5.01 -7.46
CA ILE A 196 8.06 -5.75 -6.94
C ILE A 196 6.97 -4.80 -6.48
N SER A 197 7.36 -3.69 -5.82
CA SER A 197 6.43 -2.72 -5.26
C SER A 197 7.09 -1.35 -5.17
N SER A 198 6.32 -0.30 -5.43
CA SER A 198 6.76 1.09 -5.24
C SER A 198 5.57 1.95 -4.84
N GLU A 199 5.62 2.56 -3.66
CA GLU A 199 4.54 3.41 -3.17
C GLU A 199 5.00 4.33 -2.04
N ALA A 200 4.23 5.38 -1.77
CA ALA A 200 4.36 6.14 -0.53
C ALA A 200 3.66 5.39 0.61
N ALA A 201 4.35 5.16 1.70
CA ALA A 201 3.94 4.34 2.83
C ALA A 201 3.98 5.12 4.15
N TYR A 202 3.19 4.69 5.11
CA TYR A 202 3.29 5.11 6.51
C TYR A 202 4.19 4.13 7.26
N ILE A 203 5.39 4.58 7.61
CA ILE A 203 6.41 3.77 8.29
C ILE A 203 6.35 4.03 9.77
N PRO A 204 6.11 3.01 10.61
CA PRO A 204 6.10 3.17 12.05
C PRO A 204 7.45 3.65 12.59
N GLN A 205 7.43 4.65 13.46
CA GLN A 205 8.62 5.09 14.22
C GLN A 205 8.96 4.11 15.35
N THR A 206 7.93 3.42 15.88
CA THR A 206 8.06 2.40 16.91
C THR A 206 7.12 1.24 16.63
N TYR A 207 7.54 0.03 17.01
CA TYR A 207 6.75 -1.18 16.86
C TYR A 207 6.20 -1.66 18.20
N THR A 208 5.06 -2.34 18.17
CA THR A 208 4.41 -2.91 19.35
C THR A 208 4.23 -4.41 19.14
N ARG A 209 4.78 -5.21 20.04
CA ARG A 209 4.65 -6.64 20.05
C ARG A 209 3.34 -7.05 20.73
N LEU A 210 2.62 -8.00 20.15
CA LEU A 210 1.47 -8.65 20.77
C LEU A 210 1.92 -9.94 21.47
N GLU A 211 1.58 -10.08 22.75
CA GLU A 211 1.91 -11.24 23.56
C GLU A 211 0.74 -12.25 23.65
N SER A 212 -0.49 -11.76 23.49
CA SER A 212 -1.70 -12.56 23.58
C SER A 212 -2.07 -13.14 22.20
N GLU A 213 -2.26 -14.45 22.12
CA GLU A 213 -2.77 -15.11 20.92
C GLU A 213 -4.16 -14.58 20.51
N GLU A 214 -5.00 -14.22 21.51
CA GLU A 214 -6.31 -13.60 21.25
C GLU A 214 -6.17 -12.24 20.59
N ASP A 215 -5.23 -11.41 21.05
CA ASP A 215 -4.97 -10.11 20.45
C ASP A 215 -4.40 -10.25 19.04
N MET A 216 -3.48 -11.18 18.80
CA MET A 216 -2.96 -11.49 17.47
C MET A 216 -4.08 -11.90 16.51
N LYS A 217 -4.96 -12.82 16.97
CA LYS A 217 -6.14 -13.25 16.21
C LYS A 217 -7.09 -12.11 15.90
N ASN A 218 -7.37 -11.25 16.86
CA ASN A 218 -8.25 -10.11 16.68
C ASN A 218 -7.62 -9.07 15.71
N MET A 219 -6.30 -8.85 15.81
CA MET A 219 -5.58 -7.94 14.92
C MET A 219 -5.56 -8.47 13.48
N ALA A 220 -5.22 -9.75 13.27
CA ALA A 220 -5.26 -10.39 11.96
C ALA A 220 -6.67 -10.33 11.34
N ARG A 221 -7.72 -10.61 12.12
CA ARG A 221 -9.11 -10.50 11.68
C ARG A 221 -9.47 -9.06 11.27
N MET A 222 -8.97 -8.06 11.99
CA MET A 222 -9.21 -6.65 11.64
C MET A 222 -8.56 -6.31 10.29
N ILE A 223 -7.32 -6.74 10.08
CA ILE A 223 -6.62 -6.57 8.80
C ILE A 223 -7.40 -7.22 7.67
N ASP A 224 -7.85 -8.46 7.84
CA ASP A 224 -8.65 -9.17 6.84
C ASP A 224 -9.95 -8.43 6.49
N MET A 225 -10.68 -7.92 7.49
CA MET A 225 -11.90 -7.14 7.27
C MET A 225 -11.61 -5.87 6.46
N PHE A 226 -10.52 -5.17 6.74
CA PHE A 226 -10.10 -4.02 5.95
C PHE A 226 -9.68 -4.40 4.54
N GLU A 227 -8.89 -5.46 4.36
CA GLU A 227 -8.46 -5.92 3.03
C GLU A 227 -9.63 -6.35 2.15
N GLU A 228 -10.68 -6.91 2.78
CA GLU A 228 -11.90 -7.31 2.11
C GLU A 228 -12.79 -6.15 1.66
N ASN A 229 -12.61 -4.97 2.23
CA ASN A 229 -13.40 -3.79 1.88
C ASN A 229 -12.86 -3.12 0.61
N ASP A 230 -13.71 -2.95 -0.41
CA ASP A 230 -13.33 -2.35 -1.69
C ASP A 230 -12.98 -0.85 -1.57
N ASP A 231 -13.45 -0.16 -0.52
CA ASP A 231 -13.13 1.25 -0.29
C ASP A 231 -11.74 1.42 0.34
N VAL A 232 -11.20 0.38 1.00
CA VAL A 232 -9.87 0.41 1.62
C VAL A 232 -8.78 0.14 0.59
N GLN A 233 -7.84 1.06 0.44
CA GLN A 233 -6.70 0.92 -0.47
C GLN A 233 -5.50 0.30 0.22
N ASN A 234 -5.09 0.87 1.35
CA ASN A 234 -3.96 0.41 2.14
C ASN A 234 -4.28 0.42 3.64
N ILE A 235 -3.59 -0.47 4.36
CA ILE A 235 -3.59 -0.55 5.81
C ILE A 235 -2.14 -0.49 6.26
N TRP A 236 -1.86 0.40 7.23
CA TRP A 236 -0.56 0.57 7.82
C TRP A 236 -0.69 0.37 9.33
N HIS A 237 0.22 -0.35 9.95
CA HIS A 237 0.19 -0.63 11.37
C HIS A 237 1.59 -0.85 11.94
N ASN A 238 1.72 -0.75 13.26
CA ASN A 238 2.99 -0.95 13.95
C ASN A 238 3.08 -2.28 14.72
N TRP A 239 2.32 -3.30 14.31
CA TRP A 239 2.41 -4.64 14.86
C TRP A 239 3.74 -5.29 14.48
N GLU A 240 4.57 -5.66 15.49
CA GLU A 240 5.94 -6.13 15.30
C GLU A 240 5.99 -7.60 14.82
N ASN A 241 5.28 -8.46 15.49
CA ASN A 241 5.38 -9.91 15.32
C ASN A 241 4.19 -10.53 14.57
N GLU A 242 3.76 -9.89 13.49
CA GLU A 242 2.68 -10.39 12.63
C GLU A 242 2.99 -11.78 12.04
N ASP A 243 4.27 -12.04 11.71
CA ASP A 243 4.75 -13.28 11.13
C ASP A 243 4.76 -14.48 12.08
N GLU A 244 4.68 -14.23 13.39
CA GLU A 244 4.57 -15.29 14.40
C GLU A 244 3.13 -15.83 14.53
N TYR A 245 2.14 -15.15 13.92
CA TYR A 245 0.75 -15.61 13.93
C TYR A 245 0.47 -16.53 12.75
N GLU A 246 0.32 -17.83 13.01
CA GLU A 246 0.05 -18.88 12.02
C GLU A 246 -1.46 -19.14 11.79
N GLY A 247 -2.36 -18.22 12.03
CA GLY A 247 -3.77 -18.12 11.71
C GLY A 247 -4.64 -19.38 11.77
#